data_99857f9036581a8b50e93ea972773604
#
_entry.id   99857f9036581a8b50e93ea972773604
#
_cell.length_a   1.000
_cell.length_b   1.000
_cell.length_c   1.000
_cell.angle_alpha   90.00
_cell.angle_beta   90.00
_cell.angle_gamma   90.00
#
_symmetry.space_group_name_H-M   'P 1'
#
loop_
_entity.id
_entity.type
_entity.pdbx_description
1 polymer ?
#
loop_
_entity_poly.entity_id
_entity_poly.type
_entity_poly.pdbx_seq_one_letter_code
_entity_poly.pdbx_strand_id
1 'polypeptide(L)'
;MAEGPEFKRSLLLGINRLTTADESFNHQIADTFASVSTADYGWTEKVWFQLMRKDAKLQVGFGVGKYTNRNVFDGAAIVKNLVEQRTVRASRELNPADQETSVGPIHYQIVEPFQKIRLVLDKNEAQPIQFDLMFHAAMPA
;
A
#
# COMPACT_ATOMS: atom_id res chain seq x y z
N MET A 1 0.40 21.04 -38.14
CA MET A 1 0.59 19.65 -37.64
C MET A 1 -0.55 19.36 -36.70
N ALA A 2 -1.38 18.38 -37.01
CA ALA A 2 -2.52 18.03 -36.15
C ALA A 2 -1.98 17.26 -34.93
N GLU A 3 -2.17 17.80 -33.75
CA GLU A 3 -1.86 17.13 -32.49
C GLU A 3 -2.72 15.87 -32.38
N GLY A 4 -2.07 14.72 -32.18
CA GLY A 4 -2.74 13.43 -32.13
C GLY A 4 -3.73 13.30 -30.96
N PRO A 5 -4.65 12.33 -31.01
CA PRO A 5 -5.67 12.13 -29.99
C PRO A 5 -5.09 11.86 -28.60
N GLU A 6 -3.88 11.31 -28.49
CA GLU A 6 -3.18 11.11 -27.22
C GLU A 6 -2.74 12.40 -26.53
N PHE A 7 -2.27 13.39 -27.30
CA PHE A 7 -1.89 14.71 -26.74
C PHE A 7 -3.11 15.42 -26.15
N LYS A 8 -4.25 15.39 -26.84
CA LYS A 8 -5.49 15.99 -26.34
C LYS A 8 -6.01 15.28 -25.09
N ARG A 9 -5.86 13.97 -25.01
CA ARG A 9 -6.27 13.18 -23.82
C ARG A 9 -5.39 13.51 -22.61
N SER A 10 -4.08 13.60 -22.81
CA SER A 10 -3.12 14.00 -21.78
C SER A 10 -3.39 15.42 -21.24
N LEU A 11 -3.73 16.36 -22.12
CA LEU A 11 -4.04 17.74 -21.75
C LEU A 11 -5.35 17.85 -20.95
N LEU A 12 -6.37 17.06 -21.33
CA LEU A 12 -7.68 17.06 -20.67
C LEU A 12 -7.66 16.39 -19.29
N LEU A 13 -6.75 15.43 -19.07
CA LEU A 13 -6.66 14.71 -17.80
C LEU A 13 -5.60 15.30 -16.86
N GLY A 14 -4.77 16.25 -17.32
CA GLY A 14 -3.68 16.82 -16.53
C GLY A 14 -2.58 15.81 -16.14
N ILE A 15 -2.60 14.61 -16.75
CA ILE A 15 -1.71 13.50 -16.39
C ILE A 15 -0.51 13.52 -17.34
N ASN A 16 0.56 14.18 -16.92
CA ASN A 16 1.80 14.12 -17.69
C ASN A 16 2.58 12.82 -17.45
N ARG A 17 2.55 12.28 -16.25
CA ARG A 17 3.19 11.00 -15.87
C ARG A 17 2.77 10.60 -14.47
N LEU A 18 2.36 9.34 -14.28
CA LEU A 18 2.14 8.76 -12.96
C LEU A 18 3.47 8.66 -12.20
N THR A 19 3.41 8.96 -10.92
CA THR A 19 4.54 8.90 -9.99
C THR A 19 4.16 8.06 -8.77
N THR A 20 5.12 7.73 -7.93
CA THR A 20 4.82 7.05 -6.66
C THR A 20 3.91 7.86 -5.75
N ALA A 21 3.89 9.19 -5.89
CA ALA A 21 3.01 10.06 -5.12
C ALA A 21 1.54 9.86 -5.46
N ASP A 22 1.22 9.49 -6.71
CA ASP A 22 -0.16 9.27 -7.15
C ASP A 22 -0.78 8.01 -6.54
N GLU A 23 0.05 7.08 -6.06
CA GLU A 23 -0.38 5.83 -5.40
C GLU A 23 -0.03 5.82 -3.90
N SER A 24 0.60 6.87 -3.40
CA SER A 24 0.97 7.02 -2.00
C SER A 24 -0.23 7.38 -1.13
N PHE A 25 -0.10 7.18 0.19
CA PHE A 25 -1.08 7.66 1.16
C PHE A 25 -1.32 9.17 1.01
N ASN A 26 -2.55 9.60 1.19
CA ASN A 26 -3.04 10.98 0.96
C ASN A 26 -3.02 11.43 -0.51
N HIS A 27 -2.91 10.52 -1.47
CA HIS A 27 -2.87 10.84 -2.90
C HIS A 27 -4.13 11.54 -3.44
N GLN A 28 -5.26 11.39 -2.77
CA GLN A 28 -6.55 11.97 -3.17
C GLN A 28 -6.74 13.42 -2.75
N ILE A 29 -5.84 13.97 -1.95
CA ILE A 29 -5.88 15.34 -1.48
C ILE A 29 -4.56 16.02 -1.80
N ALA A 30 -4.60 17.31 -2.16
CA ALA A 30 -3.42 18.09 -2.49
C ALA A 30 -2.60 18.52 -1.26
N ASP A 31 -2.60 17.72 -0.21
CA ASP A 31 -1.88 17.95 1.03
C ASP A 31 -0.61 17.13 1.11
N THR A 32 0.22 17.46 2.06
CA THR A 32 1.43 16.69 2.36
C THR A 32 1.08 15.38 3.07
N PHE A 33 2.02 14.44 3.11
CA PHE A 33 1.84 13.21 3.90
C PHE A 33 1.69 13.46 5.41
N ALA A 34 2.11 14.61 5.89
CA ALA A 34 2.07 14.97 7.32
C ALA A 34 0.69 15.44 7.78
N SER A 35 -0.18 15.87 6.87
CA SER A 35 -1.47 16.42 7.21
C SER A 35 -2.56 15.95 6.26
N VAL A 36 -3.80 16.01 6.74
CA VAL A 36 -5.01 15.76 5.95
C VAL A 36 -5.97 16.92 6.11
N SER A 37 -6.85 17.13 5.13
CA SER A 37 -7.79 18.26 5.10
C SER A 37 -8.96 18.16 6.09
N THR A 38 -8.92 17.19 7.00
CA THR A 38 -9.97 16.97 8.00
C THR A 38 -9.36 16.77 9.40
N ALA A 39 -10.07 17.23 10.43
CA ALA A 39 -9.76 16.95 11.83
C ALA A 39 -10.46 15.69 12.38
N ASP A 40 -11.14 14.93 11.55
CA ASP A 40 -11.83 13.71 11.98
C ASP A 40 -10.83 12.68 12.51
N TYR A 41 -11.00 12.30 13.75
CA TYR A 41 -10.19 11.27 14.39
C TYR A 41 -10.34 9.88 13.76
N GLY A 42 -11.45 9.65 13.08
CA GLY A 42 -11.72 8.44 12.30
C GLY A 42 -10.98 8.37 10.96
N TRP A 43 -10.40 9.50 10.48
CA TRP A 43 -9.69 9.52 9.21
C TRP A 43 -8.65 8.42 9.14
N THR A 44 -8.67 7.68 8.04
CA THR A 44 -7.71 6.61 7.78
C THR A 44 -7.55 6.41 6.29
N GLU A 45 -6.34 6.13 5.87
CA GLU A 45 -6.01 5.70 4.53
C GLU A 45 -5.30 4.36 4.60
N LYS A 46 -5.79 3.37 3.83
CA LYS A 46 -5.32 1.99 3.91
C LYS A 46 -5.13 1.39 2.52
N VAL A 47 -4.17 0.52 2.43
CA VAL A 47 -4.05 -0.42 1.32
C VAL A 47 -4.26 -1.83 1.84
N TRP A 48 -4.92 -2.66 1.05
CA TRP A 48 -5.17 -4.06 1.37
C TRP A 48 -4.95 -4.93 0.14
N PHE A 49 -4.18 -5.99 0.30
CA PHE A 49 -3.95 -7.01 -0.71
C PHE A 49 -4.42 -8.36 -0.20
N GLN A 50 -5.07 -9.10 -1.08
CA GLN A 50 -5.40 -10.49 -0.85
C GLN A 50 -4.94 -11.31 -2.05
N LEU A 51 -4.04 -12.24 -1.81
CA LEU A 51 -3.51 -13.14 -2.80
C LEU A 51 -3.96 -14.55 -2.47
N MET A 52 -4.28 -15.31 -3.50
CA MET A 52 -4.72 -16.67 -3.34
C MET A 52 -4.07 -17.56 -4.40
N ARG A 53 -3.53 -18.67 -3.98
CA ARG A 53 -3.06 -19.70 -4.91
C ARG A 53 -4.24 -20.27 -5.71
N LYS A 54 -4.04 -20.63 -6.97
CA LYS A 54 -5.12 -21.07 -7.88
C LYS A 54 -5.94 -22.25 -7.35
N ASP A 55 -5.34 -23.10 -6.53
CA ASP A 55 -6.01 -24.25 -5.88
C ASP A 55 -6.68 -23.90 -4.53
N ALA A 56 -6.70 -22.61 -4.18
CA ALA A 56 -7.24 -22.05 -2.94
C ALA A 56 -6.64 -22.61 -1.63
N LYS A 57 -5.54 -23.37 -1.70
CA LYS A 57 -4.91 -23.99 -0.52
C LYS A 57 -3.98 -23.06 0.25
N LEU A 58 -3.64 -21.91 -0.32
CA LEU A 58 -2.82 -20.90 0.32
C LEU A 58 -3.40 -19.53 0.02
N GLN A 59 -3.55 -18.72 1.06
CA GLN A 59 -3.98 -17.33 0.99
C GLN A 59 -3.00 -16.46 1.76
N VAL A 60 -2.71 -15.27 1.23
CA VAL A 60 -1.93 -14.24 1.89
C VAL A 60 -2.78 -12.96 1.93
N GLY A 61 -2.99 -12.44 3.12
CA GLY A 61 -3.55 -11.12 3.35
C GLY A 61 -2.43 -10.17 3.78
N PHE A 62 -2.43 -8.96 3.25
CA PHE A 62 -1.46 -7.94 3.61
C PHE A 62 -2.15 -6.57 3.62
N GLY A 63 -1.91 -5.80 4.65
CA GLY A 63 -2.43 -4.44 4.72
C GLY A 63 -1.60 -3.55 5.61
N VAL A 64 -1.55 -2.29 5.22
CA VAL A 64 -1.00 -1.20 6.04
C VAL A 64 -1.98 -0.03 6.05
N GLY A 65 -2.00 0.71 7.15
CA GLY A 65 -2.91 1.83 7.35
C GLY A 65 -2.24 3.01 8.02
N LYS A 66 -2.50 4.20 7.47
CA LYS A 66 -2.08 5.48 8.01
C LYS A 66 -3.27 6.17 8.68
N TYR A 67 -3.10 6.55 9.93
CA TYR A 67 -4.10 7.25 10.74
C TYR A 67 -3.51 8.58 11.19
N THR A 68 -3.46 9.53 10.28
CA THR A 68 -2.74 10.80 10.46
C THR A 68 -3.19 11.55 11.71
N ASN A 69 -4.50 11.72 11.91
CA ASN A 69 -5.04 12.45 13.07
C ASN A 69 -4.89 11.72 14.41
N ARG A 70 -4.46 10.44 14.39
CA ARG A 70 -4.13 9.65 15.59
C ARG A 70 -2.63 9.46 15.77
N ASN A 71 -1.82 9.94 14.85
CA ASN A 71 -0.36 9.75 14.84
C ASN A 71 0.04 8.26 14.86
N VAL A 72 -0.66 7.41 14.10
CA VAL A 72 -0.43 5.95 14.07
C VAL A 72 -0.25 5.46 12.65
N PHE A 73 0.68 4.55 12.45
CA PHE A 73 0.81 3.68 11.29
C PHE A 73 0.76 2.22 11.75
N ASP A 74 -0.11 1.41 11.17
CA ASP A 74 -0.22 -0.01 11.50
C ASP A 74 -0.11 -0.90 10.27
N GLY A 75 0.13 -2.19 10.51
CA GLY A 75 0.17 -3.18 9.47
C GLY A 75 -0.20 -4.57 9.96
N ALA A 76 -0.68 -5.38 9.03
CA ALA A 76 -0.97 -6.79 9.26
C ALA A 76 -0.55 -7.63 8.06
N ALA A 77 0.08 -8.75 8.34
CA ALA A 77 0.38 -9.79 7.36
C ALA A 77 -0.22 -11.12 7.83
N ILE A 78 -0.95 -11.78 6.95
CA ILE A 78 -1.72 -12.99 7.25
C ILE A 78 -1.32 -14.07 6.24
N VAL A 79 -1.01 -15.25 6.73
CA VAL A 79 -0.85 -16.44 5.88
C VAL A 79 -1.83 -17.50 6.37
N LYS A 80 -2.67 -17.96 5.46
CA LYS A 80 -3.67 -19.01 5.74
C LYS A 80 -3.49 -20.18 4.78
N ASN A 81 -3.46 -21.36 5.32
CA ASN A 81 -3.57 -22.61 4.57
C ASN A 81 -4.83 -23.39 4.98
N LEU A 82 -4.95 -24.65 4.56
CA LEU A 82 -6.14 -25.47 4.86
C LEU A 82 -6.29 -25.81 6.35
N VAL A 83 -5.23 -25.70 7.13
CA VAL A 83 -5.16 -26.19 8.52
C VAL A 83 -5.13 -25.03 9.51
N GLU A 84 -4.37 -23.98 9.20
CA GLU A 84 -4.09 -22.90 10.13
C GLU A 84 -4.06 -21.53 9.46
N GLN A 85 -4.22 -20.49 10.27
CA GLN A 85 -3.96 -19.11 9.91
C GLN A 85 -2.95 -18.51 10.90
N ARG A 86 -1.94 -17.85 10.37
CA ARG A 86 -0.95 -17.11 11.14
C ARG A 86 -1.02 -15.64 10.81
N THR A 87 -0.92 -14.78 11.81
CA THR A 87 -1.03 -13.35 11.66
C THR A 87 0.10 -12.65 12.40
N VAL A 88 0.78 -11.76 11.71
CA VAL A 88 1.73 -10.80 12.29
C VAL A 88 1.11 -9.43 12.23
N ARG A 89 1.16 -8.68 13.33
CA ARG A 89 0.72 -7.29 13.40
C ARG A 89 1.83 -6.44 13.99
N ALA A 90 1.92 -5.22 13.50
CA ALA A 90 2.82 -4.21 14.03
C ALA A 90 2.15 -2.84 13.98
N SER A 91 2.56 -1.96 14.87
CA SER A 91 2.07 -0.59 14.96
C SER A 91 3.18 0.31 15.43
N ARG A 92 3.21 1.55 14.94
CA ARG A 92 4.13 2.60 15.39
C ARG A 92 3.50 3.97 15.31
N GLU A 93 4.10 4.93 15.96
CA GLU A 93 3.78 6.34 15.75
C GLU A 93 4.29 6.81 14.40
N LEU A 94 3.60 7.76 13.79
CA LEU A 94 4.03 8.41 12.54
C LEU A 94 5.22 9.34 12.82
N ASN A 95 5.03 10.38 13.61
CA ASN A 95 6.05 11.39 13.91
C ASN A 95 6.82 11.82 12.64
N PRO A 96 8.17 11.96 12.67
CA PRO A 96 8.94 12.34 11.49
C PRO A 96 9.04 11.23 10.41
N ALA A 97 8.58 10.01 10.70
CA ALA A 97 8.57 8.89 9.75
C ALA A 97 7.23 8.72 9.03
N ASP A 98 6.46 9.78 8.89
CA ASP A 98 5.10 9.74 8.32
C ASP A 98 5.03 9.36 6.83
N GLN A 99 6.12 9.50 6.10
CA GLN A 99 6.24 9.05 4.70
C GLN A 99 6.74 7.61 4.56
N GLU A 100 7.19 7.01 5.65
CA GLU A 100 7.69 5.64 5.63
C GLU A 100 6.53 4.65 5.66
N THR A 101 6.54 3.70 4.73
CA THR A 101 5.49 2.69 4.54
C THR A 101 5.84 1.33 5.14
N SER A 102 6.74 1.32 6.13
CA SER A 102 7.13 0.12 6.87
C SER A 102 6.78 0.23 8.35
N VAL A 103 6.42 -0.91 8.95
CA VAL A 103 6.14 -1.03 10.38
C VAL A 103 6.57 -2.39 10.91
N GLY A 104 7.57 -2.39 11.79
CA GLY A 104 8.20 -3.63 12.25
C GLY A 104 8.68 -4.48 11.06
N PRO A 105 8.31 -5.77 10.99
CA PRO A 105 8.73 -6.64 9.89
C PRO A 105 7.90 -6.50 8.61
N ILE A 106 6.93 -5.58 8.57
CA ILE A 106 5.97 -5.42 7.47
C ILE A 106 6.40 -4.24 6.60
N HIS A 107 6.61 -4.45 5.28
CA HIS A 107 7.03 -3.41 4.35
C HIS A 107 6.14 -3.41 3.11
N TYR A 108 5.64 -2.23 2.79
CA TYR A 108 4.90 -1.92 1.59
C TYR A 108 5.73 -0.99 0.70
N GLN A 109 6.01 -1.39 -0.53
CA GLN A 109 6.85 -0.64 -1.45
C GLN A 109 6.19 -0.49 -2.81
N ILE A 110 5.98 0.75 -3.25
CA ILE A 110 5.58 1.06 -4.61
C ILE A 110 6.84 1.01 -5.48
N VAL A 111 6.97 -0.01 -6.32
CA VAL A 111 8.12 -0.20 -7.21
C VAL A 111 7.88 0.54 -8.54
N GLU A 112 6.67 0.45 -9.04
CA GLU A 112 6.22 1.15 -10.24
C GLU A 112 4.74 1.53 -10.03
N PRO A 113 4.39 2.83 -10.07
CA PRO A 113 3.05 3.30 -9.76
C PRO A 113 1.98 2.54 -10.54
N PHE A 114 0.97 2.05 -9.85
CA PHE A 114 -0.17 1.29 -10.37
C PHE A 114 0.18 0.02 -11.15
N GLN A 115 1.46 -0.38 -11.19
CA GLN A 115 1.94 -1.54 -11.94
C GLN A 115 2.60 -2.58 -11.06
N LYS A 116 3.48 -2.18 -10.15
CA LYS A 116 4.26 -3.11 -9.32
C LYS A 116 4.36 -2.65 -7.89
N ILE A 117 3.91 -3.50 -7.00
CA ILE A 117 3.98 -3.30 -5.56
C ILE A 117 4.65 -4.50 -4.92
N ARG A 118 5.64 -4.25 -4.08
CA ARG A 118 6.33 -5.27 -3.30
C ARG A 118 5.78 -5.31 -1.90
N LEU A 119 5.40 -6.50 -1.45
CA LEU A 119 4.84 -6.79 -0.14
C LEU A 119 5.81 -7.70 0.60
N VAL A 120 6.39 -7.24 1.70
CA VAL A 120 7.39 -8.01 2.44
C VAL A 120 6.94 -8.22 3.88
N LEU A 121 7.06 -9.44 4.34
CA LEU A 121 7.08 -9.80 5.75
C LEU A 121 8.44 -10.42 6.06
N ASP A 122 9.27 -9.70 6.78
CA ASP A 122 10.57 -10.20 7.23
C ASP A 122 10.42 -11.31 8.27
N LYS A 123 11.51 -12.03 8.49
CA LYS A 123 11.63 -12.93 9.62
C LYS A 123 11.33 -12.17 10.92
N ASN A 124 10.49 -12.75 11.75
CA ASN A 124 10.03 -12.13 12.99
C ASN A 124 9.87 -13.16 14.10
N GLU A 125 9.82 -12.70 15.33
CA GLU A 125 9.67 -13.55 16.51
C GLU A 125 8.21 -13.91 16.83
N ALA A 126 7.25 -13.16 16.26
CA ALA A 126 5.83 -13.35 16.57
C ALA A 126 5.27 -14.63 15.94
N GLN A 127 5.67 -14.91 14.70
CA GLN A 127 5.18 -16.09 13.95
C GLN A 127 6.27 -16.62 13.01
N PRO A 128 6.37 -17.94 12.81
CA PRO A 128 7.33 -18.56 11.89
C PRO A 128 6.85 -18.44 10.42
N ILE A 129 6.52 -17.24 9.98
CA ILE A 129 6.15 -16.94 8.61
C ILE A 129 6.97 -15.74 8.11
N GLN A 130 7.34 -15.78 6.85
CA GLN A 130 7.98 -14.70 6.12
C GLN A 130 7.65 -14.82 4.65
N PHE A 131 7.65 -13.70 3.92
CA PHE A 131 7.49 -13.69 2.47
C PHE A 131 8.01 -12.41 1.84
N ASP A 132 8.31 -12.49 0.56
CA ASP A 132 8.65 -11.37 -0.31
C ASP A 132 7.87 -11.59 -1.62
N LEU A 133 6.86 -10.78 -1.85
CA LEU A 133 5.90 -10.95 -2.93
C LEU A 133 5.86 -9.70 -3.81
N MET A 134 5.88 -9.90 -5.11
CA MET A 134 5.66 -8.85 -6.09
C MET A 134 4.26 -8.96 -6.65
N PHE A 135 3.43 -7.96 -6.39
CA PHE A 135 2.16 -7.77 -7.06
C PHE A 135 2.40 -7.08 -8.41
N HIS A 136 1.81 -7.62 -9.47
CA HIS A 136 1.80 -7.02 -10.79
C HIS A 136 0.36 -6.73 -11.21
N ALA A 137 0.07 -5.50 -11.63
CA ALA A 137 -1.22 -5.17 -12.20
C ALA A 137 -1.43 -5.93 -13.53
N ALA A 138 -2.64 -6.42 -13.75
CA ALA A 138 -2.97 -7.14 -14.97
C ALA A 138 -3.24 -6.21 -16.18
N MET A 139 -3.51 -4.95 -15.90
CA MET A 139 -3.80 -3.92 -16.90
C MET A 139 -2.83 -2.74 -16.74
N PRO A 140 -2.45 -2.07 -17.84
CA PRO A 140 -1.68 -0.84 -17.76
C PRO A 140 -2.50 0.27 -17.08
N ALA A 141 -1.82 1.16 -16.35
CA ALA A 141 -2.41 2.35 -15.74
C ALA A 141 -2.69 3.44 -16.79
#